data_8a1cc6d24ec37d132b439fd9e1010b0b
#
_entry.id   8a1cc6d24ec37d132b439fd9e1010b0b
#
_cell.length_a   1.000
_cell.length_b   1.000
_cell.length_c   1.000
_cell.angle_alpha   90.00
_cell.angle_beta   90.00
_cell.angle_gamma   90.00
#
_symmetry.space_group_name_H-M   'P 1'
#
loop_
_entity.id
_entity.type
_entity.pdbx_description
1 polymer ?
#
loop_
_entity_poly.entity_id
_entity_poly.type
_entity_poly.pdbx_seq_one_letter_code
_entity_poly.pdbx_strand_id
1 'polypeptide(L)'
;NLEDPMNAKMKYFASQLNQFYKDHRCLWEIDTSYDGIEIIDADNRDQSVLSFIRKGKKGEMLVCIFNMVPVERKDFTIGLPVAGIYEEVWNTELEEWGGVWKEHNQTVQTQEGLWKDYEQTLTFTLPAMGASVWKIKRRLKSTKTVTNKNQKGVENEK
;
A
#
# COMPACT_ATOMS: atom_id res chain seq x y z
N ASN A 1 14.76 -25.35 17.52
CA ASN A 1 13.89 -26.37 18.10
C ASN A 1 12.42 -25.95 17.86
N LEU A 2 11.63 -26.82 17.19
CA LEU A 2 10.22 -26.55 16.88
C LEU A 2 9.27 -26.84 18.05
N GLU A 3 9.77 -27.37 19.14
CA GLU A 3 9.03 -27.54 20.39
C GLU A 3 8.80 -26.19 21.10
N ASP A 4 9.65 -25.19 20.81
CA ASP A 4 9.42 -23.81 21.25
C ASP A 4 8.27 -23.19 20.45
N PRO A 5 7.21 -22.69 21.12
CA PRO A 5 6.05 -22.11 20.47
C PRO A 5 6.39 -20.92 19.53
N MET A 6 7.38 -20.12 19.86
CA MET A 6 7.80 -18.99 19.03
C MET A 6 8.52 -19.44 17.77
N ASN A 7 9.34 -20.48 17.87
CA ASN A 7 9.98 -21.07 16.68
C ASN A 7 8.95 -21.73 15.75
N ALA A 8 7.92 -22.34 16.31
CA ALA A 8 6.80 -22.88 15.54
C ALA A 8 6.02 -21.78 14.81
N LYS A 9 5.72 -20.66 15.49
CA LYS A 9 5.07 -19.49 14.88
C LYS A 9 5.93 -18.86 13.78
N MET A 10 7.25 -18.73 13.98
CA MET A 10 8.16 -18.22 12.96
C MET A 10 8.19 -19.11 11.72
N LYS A 11 8.22 -20.45 11.89
CA LYS A 11 8.12 -21.39 10.78
C LYS A 11 6.79 -21.21 10.03
N TYR A 12 5.70 -21.07 10.75
CA TYR A 12 4.38 -20.82 10.18
C TYR A 12 4.37 -19.52 9.38
N PHE A 13 4.85 -18.42 9.98
CA PHE A 13 4.99 -17.12 9.31
C PHE A 13 5.76 -17.24 7.99
N ALA A 14 6.94 -17.86 8.01
CA ALA A 14 7.76 -18.04 6.81
C ALA A 14 7.05 -18.87 5.73
N SER A 15 6.31 -19.90 6.13
CA SER A 15 5.50 -20.72 5.21
C SER A 15 4.39 -19.89 4.56
N GLN A 16 3.65 -19.10 5.35
CA GLN A 16 2.58 -18.24 4.85
C GLN A 16 3.11 -17.11 3.96
N LEU A 17 4.24 -16.51 4.32
CA LEU A 17 4.90 -15.47 3.51
C LEU A 17 5.34 -16.05 2.15
N ASN A 18 5.91 -17.26 2.12
CA ASN A 18 6.27 -17.93 0.88
C ASN A 18 5.04 -18.23 0.00
N GLN A 19 3.92 -18.61 0.62
CA GLN A 19 2.68 -18.84 -0.11
C GLN A 19 2.13 -17.51 -0.65
N PHE A 20 2.10 -16.47 0.17
CA PHE A 20 1.70 -15.11 -0.22
C PHE A 20 2.52 -14.60 -1.42
N TYR A 21 3.85 -14.81 -1.39
CA TYR A 21 4.73 -14.45 -2.51
C TYR A 21 4.33 -15.17 -3.80
N LYS A 22 4.06 -16.47 -3.74
CA LYS A 22 3.66 -17.28 -4.92
C LYS A 22 2.32 -16.85 -5.48
N ASP A 23 1.36 -16.51 -4.62
CA ASP A 23 -0.01 -16.17 -4.99
C ASP A 23 -0.14 -14.77 -5.61
N HIS A 24 0.82 -13.88 -5.34
CA HIS A 24 0.80 -12.50 -5.82
C HIS A 24 1.89 -12.28 -6.90
N ARG A 25 1.48 -12.42 -8.16
CA ARG A 25 2.40 -12.33 -9.30
C ARG A 25 3.14 -11.01 -9.40
N CYS A 26 2.54 -9.92 -8.96
CA CYS A 26 3.19 -8.60 -8.93
C CYS A 26 4.47 -8.56 -8.07
N LEU A 27 4.69 -9.54 -7.17
CA LEU A 27 5.91 -9.62 -6.36
C LEU A 27 7.11 -10.17 -7.13
N TRP A 28 6.89 -10.92 -8.23
CA TRP A 28 7.97 -11.60 -8.95
C TRP A 28 7.89 -11.55 -10.49
N GLU A 29 6.74 -11.16 -11.07
CA GLU A 29 6.51 -11.22 -12.52
C GLU A 29 7.34 -10.19 -13.30
N ILE A 30 7.61 -9.02 -12.70
CA ILE A 30 8.40 -7.94 -13.29
C ILE A 30 9.49 -7.55 -12.29
N ASP A 31 10.44 -8.45 -12.08
CA ASP A 31 11.48 -8.28 -11.05
C ASP A 31 12.79 -7.73 -11.60
N THR A 32 12.95 -7.77 -12.93
CA THR A 32 14.17 -7.32 -13.63
C THR A 32 14.03 -5.93 -14.26
N SER A 33 12.90 -5.24 -14.04
CA SER A 33 12.61 -3.92 -14.61
C SER A 33 12.02 -2.99 -13.54
N TYR A 34 12.32 -1.71 -13.67
CA TYR A 34 11.70 -0.66 -12.83
C TYR A 34 10.18 -0.54 -13.04
N ASP A 35 9.63 -1.12 -14.11
CA ASP A 35 8.17 -1.14 -14.34
C ASP A 35 7.41 -1.94 -13.28
N GLY A 36 8.08 -2.86 -12.60
CA GLY A 36 7.52 -3.70 -11.54
C GLY A 36 7.44 -3.03 -10.17
N ILE A 37 8.02 -1.84 -10.00
CA ILE A 37 8.04 -1.12 -8.73
C ILE A 37 7.80 0.38 -8.94
N GLU A 38 7.00 0.97 -8.04
CA GLU A 38 6.82 2.42 -7.95
C GLU A 38 7.03 2.84 -6.50
N ILE A 39 7.99 3.71 -6.28
CA ILE A 39 8.28 4.23 -4.94
C ILE A 39 7.26 5.31 -4.60
N ILE A 40 6.51 5.12 -3.51
CA ILE A 40 5.61 6.13 -2.96
C ILE A 40 6.41 7.11 -2.11
N ASP A 41 7.14 6.58 -1.12
CA ASP A 41 7.98 7.36 -0.22
C ASP A 41 9.14 6.51 0.30
N ALA A 42 10.37 6.86 -0.12
CA ALA A 42 11.59 6.23 0.36
C ALA A 42 12.46 7.19 1.19
N ASP A 43 12.05 8.45 1.33
CA ASP A 43 12.85 9.49 2.00
C ASP A 43 12.17 10.05 3.26
N ASN A 44 11.26 9.26 3.84
CA ASN A 44 10.57 9.60 5.09
C ASN A 44 11.46 9.28 6.31
N ARG A 45 12.57 10.01 6.43
CA ARG A 45 13.57 9.80 7.49
C ARG A 45 13.03 10.12 8.87
N ASP A 46 12.20 11.14 8.99
CA ASP A 46 11.64 11.59 10.28
C ASP A 46 10.72 10.53 10.90
N GLN A 47 10.05 9.75 10.06
CA GLN A 47 9.16 8.70 10.50
C GLN A 47 9.75 7.29 10.36
N SER A 48 10.86 7.15 9.65
CA SER A 48 11.49 5.86 9.30
C SER A 48 10.51 4.88 8.67
N VAL A 49 9.71 5.37 7.71
CA VAL A 49 8.73 4.58 6.96
C VAL A 49 9.14 4.54 5.49
N LEU A 50 9.12 3.33 4.93
CA LEU A 50 9.30 3.09 3.50
C LEU A 50 7.97 2.63 2.91
N SER A 51 7.56 3.19 1.78
CA SER A 51 6.37 2.74 1.05
C SER A 51 6.60 2.69 -0.45
N PHE A 52 6.09 1.61 -1.07
CA PHE A 52 6.17 1.39 -2.51
C PHE A 52 5.03 0.50 -3.01
N ILE A 53 4.83 0.49 -4.32
CA ILE A 53 3.87 -0.36 -5.01
C ILE A 53 4.64 -1.41 -5.82
N ARG A 54 4.25 -2.69 -5.70
CA ARG A 54 4.63 -3.74 -6.63
C ARG A 54 3.55 -3.88 -7.69
N LYS A 55 3.97 -4.00 -8.96
CA LYS A 55 3.08 -4.04 -10.12
C LYS A 55 3.30 -5.31 -10.93
N GLY A 56 2.22 -5.95 -11.35
CA GLY A 56 2.22 -7.08 -12.26
C GLY A 56 1.74 -6.70 -13.66
N LYS A 57 2.03 -7.55 -14.66
CA LYS A 57 1.71 -7.31 -16.08
C LYS A 57 0.21 -7.16 -16.38
N LYS A 58 -0.65 -7.77 -15.55
CA LYS A 58 -2.11 -7.74 -15.72
C LYS A 58 -2.80 -6.69 -14.84
N GLY A 59 -2.06 -5.68 -14.37
CA GLY A 59 -2.61 -4.61 -13.53
C GLY A 59 -2.85 -5.00 -12.08
N GLU A 60 -2.34 -6.17 -11.64
CA GLU A 60 -2.24 -6.49 -10.22
C GLU A 60 -1.27 -5.51 -9.56
N MET A 61 -1.62 -5.03 -8.37
CA MET A 61 -0.71 -4.22 -7.58
C MET A 61 -0.88 -4.48 -6.09
N LEU A 62 0.23 -4.41 -5.37
CA LEU A 62 0.29 -4.42 -3.91
C LEU A 62 1.00 -3.16 -3.42
N VAL A 63 0.41 -2.52 -2.44
CA VAL A 63 1.00 -1.38 -1.72
C VAL A 63 1.69 -1.93 -0.48
N CYS A 64 3.00 -1.78 -0.41
CA CYS A 64 3.84 -2.31 0.67
C CYS A 64 4.35 -1.14 1.52
N ILE A 65 4.13 -1.20 2.82
CA ILE A 65 4.52 -0.17 3.78
C ILE A 65 5.28 -0.82 4.92
N PHE A 66 6.45 -0.26 5.27
CA PHE A 66 7.34 -0.73 6.32
C PHE A 66 7.57 0.37 7.34
N ASN A 67 7.23 0.11 8.58
CA ASN A 67 7.56 0.97 9.71
C ASN A 67 8.76 0.39 10.47
N MET A 68 9.87 1.09 10.45
CA MET A 68 11.14 0.60 10.99
C MET A 68 11.43 1.10 12.41
N VAL A 69 10.42 1.65 13.11
CA VAL A 69 10.55 2.13 14.49
C VAL A 69 9.47 1.54 15.40
N PRO A 70 9.74 1.42 16.71
CA PRO A 70 8.83 0.81 17.68
C PRO A 70 7.70 1.78 18.09
N VAL A 71 7.09 2.45 17.12
CA VAL A 71 5.99 3.40 17.33
C VAL A 71 4.86 3.05 16.38
N GLU A 72 3.71 2.66 16.92
CA GLU A 72 2.48 2.52 16.15
C GLU A 72 2.05 3.90 15.63
N ARG A 73 1.64 3.97 14.37
CA ARG A 73 1.21 5.22 13.75
C ARG A 73 -0.28 5.14 13.43
N LYS A 74 -1.07 5.80 14.26
CA LYS A 74 -2.50 6.02 14.01
C LYS A 74 -2.67 7.08 12.92
N ASP A 75 -3.71 6.93 12.13
CA ASP A 75 -4.06 7.87 11.05
C ASP A 75 -2.89 8.16 10.08
N PHE A 76 -2.05 7.14 9.83
CA PHE A 76 -0.96 7.25 8.87
C PHE A 76 -1.52 7.36 7.45
N THR A 77 -1.10 8.38 6.72
CA THR A 77 -1.62 8.68 5.39
C THR A 77 -0.54 8.55 4.33
N ILE A 78 -0.87 7.88 3.23
CA ILE A 78 -0.04 7.78 2.03
C ILE A 78 -0.83 8.22 0.79
N GLY A 79 -0.10 8.66 -0.23
CA GLY A 79 -0.65 8.91 -1.55
C GLY A 79 -0.73 7.62 -2.39
N LEU A 80 -1.74 7.51 -3.24
CA LEU A 80 -1.95 6.37 -4.13
C LEU A 80 -2.34 6.83 -5.54
N PRO A 81 -1.92 6.09 -6.59
CA PRO A 81 -2.24 6.45 -7.98
C PRO A 81 -3.66 6.09 -8.39
N VAL A 82 -4.35 5.23 -7.64
CA VAL A 82 -5.65 4.67 -8.04
C VAL A 82 -6.68 4.87 -6.94
N ALA A 83 -7.79 5.55 -7.30
CA ALA A 83 -8.97 5.62 -6.43
C ALA A 83 -9.58 4.24 -6.24
N GLY A 84 -9.87 3.85 -5.00
CA GLY A 84 -10.40 2.53 -4.74
C GLY A 84 -10.70 2.22 -3.28
N ILE A 85 -11.25 1.05 -3.11
CA ILE A 85 -11.37 0.40 -1.80
C ILE A 85 -10.20 -0.57 -1.71
N TYR A 86 -9.39 -0.42 -0.69
CA TYR A 86 -8.22 -1.25 -0.40
C TYR A 86 -8.49 -2.13 0.81
N GLU A 87 -7.94 -3.32 0.81
CA GLU A 87 -7.94 -4.24 1.94
C GLU A 87 -6.51 -4.61 2.33
N GLU A 88 -6.24 -4.67 3.62
CA GLU A 88 -4.98 -5.19 4.14
C GLU A 88 -4.96 -6.71 3.96
N VAL A 89 -3.99 -7.19 3.19
CA VAL A 89 -3.84 -8.62 2.87
C VAL A 89 -2.66 -9.28 3.59
N TRP A 90 -1.80 -8.47 4.19
CA TRP A 90 -0.68 -8.93 5.01
C TRP A 90 -0.34 -7.91 6.09
N ASN A 91 -0.10 -8.42 7.30
CA ASN A 91 0.40 -7.63 8.43
C ASN A 91 1.34 -8.51 9.25
N THR A 92 2.58 -8.05 9.49
CA THR A 92 3.61 -8.83 10.18
C THR A 92 3.39 -8.93 11.68
N GLU A 93 2.52 -8.09 12.24
CA GLU A 93 2.29 -7.96 13.68
C GLU A 93 1.06 -8.72 14.19
N LEU A 94 0.51 -9.64 13.41
CA LEU A 94 -0.62 -10.46 13.85
C LEU A 94 -0.22 -11.47 14.93
N GLU A 95 -1.11 -11.70 15.89
CA GLU A 95 -0.92 -12.67 17.01
C GLU A 95 -0.67 -14.10 16.51
N GLU A 96 -1.19 -14.46 15.34
CA GLU A 96 -1.04 -15.81 14.78
C GLU A 96 0.43 -16.19 14.53
N TRP A 97 1.31 -15.23 14.29
CA TRP A 97 2.76 -15.44 14.19
C TRP A 97 3.59 -14.77 15.26
N GLY A 98 2.95 -14.34 16.35
CA GLY A 98 3.64 -13.86 17.54
C GLY A 98 3.69 -12.36 17.70
N GLY A 99 3.01 -11.61 16.86
CA GLY A 99 2.81 -10.18 17.00
C GLY A 99 1.77 -9.84 18.09
N VAL A 100 1.34 -8.59 18.11
CA VAL A 100 0.42 -8.05 19.13
C VAL A 100 -0.95 -7.65 18.57
N TRP A 101 -1.16 -7.73 17.27
CA TRP A 101 -2.41 -7.36 16.62
C TRP A 101 -3.31 -8.57 16.44
N LYS A 102 -4.58 -8.43 16.83
CA LYS A 102 -5.57 -9.51 16.73
C LYS A 102 -6.20 -9.62 15.36
N GLU A 103 -6.35 -8.48 14.69
CA GLU A 103 -7.09 -8.38 13.45
C GLU A 103 -6.30 -7.55 12.43
N HIS A 104 -6.51 -7.84 11.15
CA HIS A 104 -6.09 -6.98 10.06
C HIS A 104 -6.80 -5.63 10.11
N ASN A 105 -6.19 -4.59 9.57
CA ASN A 105 -6.89 -3.35 9.29
C ASN A 105 -8.12 -3.65 8.43
N GLN A 106 -9.19 -2.91 8.69
CA GLN A 106 -10.39 -3.04 7.91
C GLN A 106 -10.18 -2.53 6.48
N THR A 107 -11.11 -2.88 5.61
CA THR A 107 -11.15 -2.34 4.26
C THR A 107 -11.34 -0.83 4.29
N VAL A 108 -10.44 -0.09 3.64
CA VAL A 108 -10.41 1.38 3.65
C VAL A 108 -10.60 1.92 2.24
N GLN A 109 -11.42 2.95 2.11
CA GLN A 109 -11.62 3.67 0.85
C GLN A 109 -10.67 4.86 0.76
N THR A 110 -10.06 5.05 -0.43
CA THR A 110 -9.28 6.27 -0.71
C THR A 110 -10.16 7.51 -0.69
N GLN A 111 -9.57 8.62 -0.31
CA GLN A 111 -10.17 9.94 -0.37
C GLN A 111 -9.43 10.79 -1.40
N GLU A 112 -10.14 11.71 -2.03
CA GLU A 112 -9.51 12.73 -2.88
C GLU A 112 -8.69 13.68 -2.01
N GLY A 113 -7.43 13.86 -2.37
CA GLY A 113 -6.51 14.72 -1.65
C GLY A 113 -5.12 14.66 -2.27
N LEU A 114 -4.44 15.80 -2.31
CA LEU A 114 -3.08 15.89 -2.81
C LEU A 114 -2.10 15.40 -1.73
N TRP A 115 -1.33 14.37 -2.05
CA TRP A 115 -0.21 13.90 -1.24
C TRP A 115 1.00 13.66 -2.15
N LYS A 116 2.00 14.52 -2.07
CA LYS A 116 3.08 14.60 -3.07
C LYS A 116 2.48 14.70 -4.48
N ASP A 117 2.83 13.78 -5.37
CA ASP A 117 2.33 13.73 -6.76
C ASP A 117 1.05 12.90 -6.94
N TYR A 118 0.46 12.41 -5.84
CA TYR A 118 -0.76 11.61 -5.84
C TYR A 118 -2.00 12.43 -5.49
N GLU A 119 -3.10 12.14 -6.17
CA GLU A 119 -4.40 12.82 -5.97
C GLU A 119 -5.38 11.98 -5.13
N GLN A 120 -4.97 10.81 -4.70
CA GLN A 120 -5.72 9.92 -3.82
C GLN A 120 -4.92 9.65 -2.57
N THR A 121 -5.57 9.60 -1.44
CA THR A 121 -4.95 9.29 -0.15
C THR A 121 -5.61 8.09 0.51
N LEU A 122 -4.82 7.28 1.21
CA LEU A 122 -5.28 6.20 2.06
C LEU A 122 -4.78 6.44 3.49
N THR A 123 -5.69 6.43 4.46
CA THR A 123 -5.37 6.64 5.88
C THR A 123 -5.70 5.39 6.67
N PHE A 124 -4.76 4.89 7.45
CA PHE A 124 -4.87 3.64 8.21
C PHE A 124 -3.92 3.65 9.42
N THR A 125 -4.03 2.64 10.29
CA THR A 125 -3.07 2.44 11.37
C THR A 125 -1.94 1.53 10.90
N LEU A 126 -0.70 1.99 11.05
CA LEU A 126 0.51 1.26 10.69
C LEU A 126 1.16 0.67 11.94
N PRO A 127 1.40 -0.66 12.01
CA PRO A 127 1.99 -1.30 13.18
C PRO A 127 3.41 -0.82 13.46
N ALA A 128 3.81 -0.89 14.72
CA ALA A 128 5.18 -0.64 15.15
C ALA A 128 6.10 -1.75 14.67
N MET A 129 7.33 -1.44 14.24
CA MET A 129 8.36 -2.41 13.79
C MET A 129 7.84 -3.45 12.80
N GLY A 130 6.86 -3.09 11.99
CA GLY A 130 6.12 -4.03 11.16
C GLY A 130 5.92 -3.58 9.72
N ALA A 131 5.40 -4.51 8.93
CA ALA A 131 5.00 -4.26 7.56
C ALA A 131 3.50 -4.53 7.37
N SER A 132 2.88 -3.68 6.57
CA SER A 132 1.49 -3.79 6.15
C SER A 132 1.42 -3.79 4.63
N VAL A 133 0.68 -4.73 4.04
CA VAL A 133 0.51 -4.84 2.59
C VAL A 133 -0.97 -4.76 2.24
N TRP A 134 -1.27 -3.90 1.28
CA TRP A 134 -2.62 -3.58 0.85
C TRP A 134 -2.85 -3.94 -0.60
N LYS A 135 -4.03 -4.47 -0.89
CA LYS A 135 -4.49 -4.82 -2.23
C LYS A 135 -5.74 -4.03 -2.57
N ILE A 136 -5.85 -3.61 -3.82
CA ILE A 136 -7.09 -2.99 -4.28
C ILE A 136 -8.18 -4.05 -4.42
N LYS A 137 -9.28 -3.88 -3.69
CA LYS A 137 -10.46 -4.74 -3.73
C LYS A 137 -11.43 -4.31 -4.83
N ARG A 138 -11.60 -2.99 -4.98
CA ARG A 138 -12.46 -2.40 -5.99
C ARG A 138 -11.94 -1.04 -6.43
N ARG A 139 -11.77 -0.82 -7.72
CA ARG A 139 -11.45 0.49 -8.28
C ARG A 139 -12.68 1.39 -8.25
N LEU A 140 -12.48 2.66 -7.94
CA LEU A 140 -13.50 3.70 -7.99
C LEU A 140 -13.20 4.65 -9.15
N LYS A 141 -14.23 5.29 -9.68
CA LYS A 141 -14.04 6.38 -10.65
C LYS A 141 -13.57 7.60 -9.88
N SER A 142 -12.48 8.23 -10.35
CA SER A 142 -12.10 9.56 -9.86
C SER A 142 -13.17 10.57 -10.31
N THR A 143 -13.60 11.42 -9.40
CA THR A 143 -14.64 12.43 -9.64
C THR A 143 -14.09 13.67 -10.35
N LYS A 144 -12.99 13.58 -11.11
CA LYS A 144 -12.54 14.72 -11.90
C LYS A 144 -13.64 15.16 -12.86
N THR A 145 -14.35 16.20 -12.50
CA THR A 145 -15.15 17.01 -13.43
C THR A 145 -14.18 17.59 -14.45
N VAL A 146 -14.30 17.15 -15.70
CA VAL A 146 -13.59 17.75 -16.82
C VAL A 146 -14.10 19.19 -16.93
N THR A 147 -13.38 20.14 -16.36
CA THR A 147 -13.62 21.56 -16.63
C THR A 147 -13.09 21.80 -18.04
N ASN A 148 -13.98 21.66 -19.03
CA ASN A 148 -13.75 22.11 -20.40
C ASN A 148 -13.54 23.63 -20.35
N LYS A 149 -12.29 24.06 -20.37
CA LYS A 149 -11.94 25.43 -20.74
C LYS A 149 -12.08 25.60 -22.24
N ASN A 150 -13.32 25.73 -22.72
CA ASN A 150 -13.59 26.41 -23.95
C ASN A 150 -13.61 27.91 -23.66
N GLN A 151 -12.47 28.55 -23.74
CA GLN A 151 -12.39 29.99 -24.04
C GLN A 151 -11.80 30.13 -25.44
N LYS A 152 -12.65 30.09 -26.44
CA LYS A 152 -12.38 30.77 -27.70
C LYS A 152 -12.46 32.28 -27.43
N GLY A 153 -11.30 32.91 -27.43
CA GLY A 153 -11.22 34.34 -27.60
C GLY A 153 -11.74 34.73 -28.98
N VAL A 154 -12.78 35.49 -29.00
CA VAL A 154 -13.19 36.25 -30.17
C VAL A 154 -12.44 37.57 -30.07
N GLU A 155 -11.40 37.75 -30.85
CA GLU A 155 -10.92 39.08 -31.24
C GLU A 155 -11.62 39.46 -32.53
N ASN A 156 -12.46 40.44 -32.44
CA ASN A 156 -12.91 41.21 -33.57
C ASN A 156 -12.32 42.61 -33.50
N GLU A 157 -11.61 42.92 -34.55
CA GLU A 157 -11.49 44.17 -35.31
C GLU A 157 -11.86 45.52 -34.60
N LYS A 158 -10.87 46.34 -34.48
CA LYS A 158 -10.82 47.62 -35.24
C LYS A 158 -9.43 48.24 -35.13
#